data_4b11152d0a0e558b19e3eed8dcb72cde
#
_entry.id   4b11152d0a0e558b19e3eed8dcb72cde
#
_cell.length_a   1.000
_cell.length_b   1.000
_cell.length_c   1.000
_cell.angle_alpha   90.00
_cell.angle_beta   90.00
_cell.angle_gamma   90.00
#
_symmetry.space_group_name_H-M   'P 1'
#
loop_
_entity.id
_entity.type
_entity.pdbx_description
1 polymer ?
#
loop_
_entity_poly.entity_id
_entity_poly.type
_entity_poly.pdbx_seq_one_letter_code
_entity_poly.pdbx_strand_id
1 'polypeptide(L)'
;EMLGDKETAEKYLATAREMAAKWKEIAADGDHYKLTFDKPGTWSQKYNLVWDKVLDLGIFDESIAQTEMAYYKTVQNTYGLPLDSRKTYTKSDWIVWTATMADNSNDFNALIVPLYKYVNETTTRIPLSDWHETTDGKSVGFRARSVVGGYYMKVLEQLMSQDK
;
A
#
# COMPACT_ATOMS: atom_id res chain seq x y z
N GLU A 1 -5.57 14.19 20.97
CA GLU A 1 -4.43 14.73 21.72
C GLU A 1 -4.03 16.14 21.24
N MET A 2 -3.77 16.34 19.94
CA MET A 2 -3.35 17.64 19.39
C MET A 2 -4.27 18.80 19.73
N LEU A 3 -5.59 18.54 19.90
CA LEU A 3 -6.58 19.54 20.29
C LEU A 3 -6.77 19.65 21.82
N GLY A 4 -5.97 18.92 22.62
CA GLY A 4 -6.05 18.94 24.08
C GLY A 4 -7.15 18.05 24.69
N ASP A 5 -8.00 17.44 23.88
CA ASP A 5 -9.05 16.51 24.32
C ASP A 5 -8.49 15.08 24.42
N LYS A 6 -7.90 14.77 25.57
CA LYS A 6 -7.25 13.46 25.80
C LYS A 6 -8.27 12.33 25.94
N GLU A 7 -9.37 12.57 26.64
CA GLU A 7 -10.39 11.54 26.89
C GLU A 7 -11.00 11.04 25.57
N THR A 8 -11.38 11.95 24.69
CA THR A 8 -11.90 11.61 23.36
C THR A 8 -10.83 10.90 22.51
N ALA A 9 -9.57 11.35 22.57
CA ALA A 9 -8.48 10.73 21.83
C ALA A 9 -8.25 9.28 22.28
N GLU A 10 -8.17 9.01 23.57
CA GLU A 10 -8.03 7.67 24.13
C GLU A 10 -9.19 6.75 23.75
N LYS A 11 -10.42 7.24 23.85
CA LYS A 11 -11.62 6.49 23.45
C LYS A 11 -11.58 6.08 21.99
N TYR A 12 -11.28 7.01 21.07
CA TYR A 12 -11.23 6.69 19.63
C TYR A 12 -10.06 5.78 19.28
N LEU A 13 -8.91 5.95 19.91
CA LEU A 13 -7.77 5.08 19.70
C LEU A 13 -8.06 3.63 20.14
N ALA A 14 -8.67 3.46 21.31
CA ALA A 14 -9.09 2.15 21.80
C ALA A 14 -10.08 1.49 20.83
N THR A 15 -11.10 2.25 20.38
CA THR A 15 -12.07 1.76 19.40
C THR A 15 -11.40 1.38 18.07
N ALA A 16 -10.47 2.19 17.58
CA ALA A 16 -9.74 1.91 16.33
C ALA A 16 -8.93 0.61 16.42
N ARG A 17 -8.24 0.38 17.55
CA ARG A 17 -7.49 -0.85 17.79
C ARG A 17 -8.38 -2.09 17.89
N GLU A 18 -9.53 -1.98 18.54
CA GLU A 18 -10.53 -3.05 18.59
C GLU A 18 -11.04 -3.40 17.18
N MET A 19 -11.37 -2.38 16.39
CA MET A 19 -11.80 -2.57 14.99
C MET A 19 -10.70 -3.18 14.13
N ALA A 20 -9.44 -2.77 14.29
CA ALA A 20 -8.31 -3.32 13.56
C ALA A 20 -8.07 -4.80 13.91
N ALA A 21 -8.18 -5.17 15.18
CA ALA A 21 -8.09 -6.56 15.62
C ALA A 21 -9.22 -7.41 15.01
N LYS A 22 -10.44 -6.89 15.03
CA LYS A 22 -11.60 -7.55 14.40
C LYS A 22 -11.44 -7.67 12.88
N TRP A 23 -10.94 -6.62 12.23
CA TRP A 23 -10.64 -6.65 10.80
C TRP A 23 -9.62 -7.75 10.48
N LYS A 24 -8.52 -7.84 11.24
CA LYS A 24 -7.50 -8.88 11.08
C LYS A 24 -8.09 -10.29 11.10
N GLU A 25 -9.01 -10.54 12.06
CA GLU A 25 -9.70 -11.82 12.20
C GLU A 25 -10.57 -12.16 10.99
N ILE A 26 -11.47 -11.25 10.59
CA ILE A 26 -12.47 -11.55 9.55
C ILE A 26 -11.92 -11.44 8.12
N ALA A 27 -10.85 -10.67 7.91
CA ALA A 27 -10.19 -10.54 6.61
C ALA A 27 -9.20 -11.66 6.33
N ALA A 28 -8.72 -12.40 7.32
CA ALA A 28 -7.71 -13.44 7.15
C ALA A 28 -8.15 -14.50 6.13
N ASP A 29 -7.20 -14.91 5.24
CA ASP A 29 -7.40 -15.90 4.19
C ASP A 29 -6.09 -16.67 3.90
N GLY A 30 -5.61 -17.40 4.89
CA GLY A 30 -4.36 -18.15 4.81
C GLY A 30 -3.13 -17.25 4.82
N ASP A 31 -2.53 -17.03 3.67
CA ASP A 31 -1.28 -16.29 3.48
C ASP A 31 -1.48 -14.81 3.09
N HIS A 32 -2.71 -14.31 3.11
CA HIS A 32 -3.06 -12.92 2.79
C HIS A 32 -4.36 -12.49 3.48
N TYR A 33 -4.78 -11.24 3.23
CA TYR A 33 -6.07 -10.70 3.70
C TYR A 33 -6.98 -10.37 2.52
N LYS A 34 -8.26 -10.80 2.62
CA LYS A 34 -9.28 -10.64 1.59
C LYS A 34 -9.45 -9.18 1.12
N LEU A 35 -9.88 -9.01 -0.11
CA LEU A 35 -10.39 -7.74 -0.64
C LEU A 35 -11.73 -7.37 0.02
N THR A 36 -12.63 -8.35 0.16
CA THR A 36 -13.93 -8.22 0.83
C THR A 36 -14.14 -9.44 1.74
N PHE A 37 -14.78 -9.23 2.88
CA PHE A 37 -14.90 -10.25 3.93
C PHE A 37 -15.62 -11.53 3.48
N ASP A 38 -16.53 -11.40 2.54
CA ASP A 38 -17.41 -12.47 2.04
C ASP A 38 -16.83 -13.25 0.84
N LYS A 39 -15.62 -12.87 0.34
CA LYS A 39 -15.04 -13.47 -0.87
C LYS A 39 -13.64 -14.05 -0.63
N PRO A 40 -13.52 -15.31 -0.22
CA PRO A 40 -12.24 -16.00 -0.13
C PRO A 40 -11.49 -16.01 -1.47
N GLY A 41 -10.15 -16.06 -1.41
CA GLY A 41 -9.26 -16.03 -2.57
C GLY A 41 -9.13 -14.66 -3.24
N THR A 42 -9.75 -13.62 -2.69
CA THR A 42 -9.60 -12.24 -3.18
C THR A 42 -8.59 -11.47 -2.34
N TRP A 43 -7.84 -10.57 -2.98
CA TRP A 43 -6.84 -9.76 -2.30
C TRP A 43 -6.79 -8.33 -2.89
N SER A 44 -6.20 -7.41 -2.16
CA SER A 44 -5.92 -6.05 -2.63
C SER A 44 -4.67 -5.49 -1.98
N GLN A 45 -4.03 -4.52 -2.62
CA GLN A 45 -3.05 -3.68 -1.94
C GLN A 45 -3.72 -3.02 -0.71
N LYS A 46 -3.05 -3.09 0.44
CA LYS A 46 -3.49 -2.44 1.68
C LYS A 46 -2.77 -1.10 1.87
N TYR A 47 -2.58 -0.35 0.79
CA TYR A 47 -1.76 0.87 0.72
C TYR A 47 -2.08 1.90 1.80
N ASN A 48 -3.33 2.02 2.22
CA ASN A 48 -3.74 2.96 3.26
C ASN A 48 -3.14 2.66 4.64
N LEU A 49 -2.68 1.42 4.89
CA LEU A 49 -2.02 1.06 6.15
C LEU A 49 -0.68 1.76 6.33
N VAL A 50 -0.09 2.32 5.26
CA VAL A 50 1.13 3.10 5.34
C VAL A 50 1.03 4.26 6.33
N TRP A 51 -0.16 4.83 6.51
CA TRP A 51 -0.38 5.94 7.43
C TRP A 51 -0.25 5.53 8.90
N ASP A 52 -0.56 4.27 9.23
CA ASP A 52 -0.31 3.74 10.58
C ASP A 52 1.19 3.76 10.90
N LYS A 53 2.02 3.35 9.93
CA LYS A 53 3.50 3.38 10.03
C LYS A 53 4.04 4.81 10.04
N VAL A 54 3.66 5.65 9.08
CA VAL A 54 4.18 7.02 8.92
C VAL A 54 3.86 7.89 10.14
N LEU A 55 2.65 7.76 10.66
CA LEU A 55 2.18 8.55 11.81
C LEU A 55 2.41 7.85 13.16
N ASP A 56 2.96 6.63 13.16
CA ASP A 56 3.27 5.85 14.37
C ASP A 56 2.04 5.68 15.30
N LEU A 57 0.92 5.30 14.72
CA LEU A 57 -0.34 5.23 15.46
C LEU A 57 -0.46 3.93 16.26
N GLY A 58 0.16 2.84 15.80
CA GLY A 58 0.10 1.52 16.43
C GLY A 58 -1.33 0.98 16.54
N ILE A 59 -2.11 1.16 15.47
CA ILE A 59 -3.50 0.69 15.38
C ILE A 59 -3.53 -0.74 14.85
N PHE A 60 -2.75 -1.02 13.79
CA PHE A 60 -2.70 -2.34 13.15
C PHE A 60 -1.50 -3.15 13.65
N ASP A 61 -1.68 -4.46 13.73
CA ASP A 61 -0.61 -5.40 14.04
C ASP A 61 0.40 -5.45 12.89
N GLU A 62 1.68 -5.31 13.21
CA GLU A 62 2.79 -5.29 12.23
C GLU A 62 2.83 -6.53 11.35
N SER A 63 2.41 -7.69 11.86
CA SER A 63 2.35 -8.93 11.08
C SER A 63 1.43 -8.85 9.86
N ILE A 64 0.50 -7.90 9.83
CA ILE A 64 -0.37 -7.68 8.66
C ILE A 64 0.48 -7.22 7.47
N ALA A 65 1.33 -6.22 7.66
CA ALA A 65 2.21 -5.72 6.60
C ALA A 65 3.20 -6.80 6.13
N GLN A 66 3.75 -7.59 7.06
CA GLN A 66 4.67 -8.69 6.75
C GLN A 66 3.99 -9.80 5.92
N THR A 67 2.78 -10.20 6.32
CA THR A 67 1.97 -11.20 5.61
C THR A 67 1.65 -10.74 4.18
N GLU A 68 1.12 -9.52 4.05
CA GLU A 68 0.79 -8.94 2.75
C GLU A 68 2.02 -8.78 1.87
N MET A 69 3.16 -8.33 2.42
CA MET A 69 4.40 -8.17 1.67
C MET A 69 4.92 -9.51 1.12
N ALA A 70 4.84 -10.57 1.90
CA ALA A 70 5.20 -11.91 1.45
C ALA A 70 4.29 -12.36 0.28
N TYR A 71 2.98 -12.15 0.41
CA TYR A 71 2.00 -12.52 -0.60
C TYR A 71 2.15 -11.68 -1.88
N TYR A 72 2.31 -10.35 -1.78
CA TYR A 72 2.44 -9.46 -2.93
C TYR A 72 3.58 -9.84 -3.86
N LYS A 73 4.69 -10.33 -3.32
CA LYS A 73 5.83 -10.83 -4.13
C LYS A 73 5.46 -12.03 -5.00
N THR A 74 4.44 -12.79 -4.64
CA THR A 74 3.98 -13.97 -5.42
C THR A 74 2.99 -13.62 -6.53
N VAL A 75 2.32 -12.47 -6.44
CA VAL A 75 1.24 -12.07 -7.37
C VAL A 75 1.60 -10.87 -8.24
N GLN A 76 2.84 -10.37 -8.17
CA GLN A 76 3.33 -9.30 -9.03
C GLN A 76 3.44 -9.73 -10.49
N ASN A 77 3.22 -8.78 -11.39
CA ASN A 77 3.48 -8.88 -12.82
C ASN A 77 4.78 -8.14 -13.21
N THR A 78 5.12 -8.19 -14.50
CA THR A 78 6.36 -7.61 -15.06
C THR A 78 6.55 -6.12 -14.71
N TYR A 79 5.46 -5.34 -14.61
CA TYR A 79 5.48 -3.90 -14.41
C TYR A 79 4.82 -3.46 -13.10
N GLY A 80 4.76 -4.34 -12.12
CA GLY A 80 4.34 -4.02 -10.78
C GLY A 80 3.24 -4.90 -10.22
N LEU A 81 2.84 -4.59 -9.00
CA LEU A 81 1.79 -5.26 -8.28
C LEU A 81 0.42 -4.75 -8.78
N PRO A 82 -0.50 -5.62 -9.23
CA PRO A 82 -1.88 -5.21 -9.49
C PRO A 82 -2.54 -4.56 -8.27
N LEU A 83 -3.53 -3.72 -8.49
CA LEU A 83 -4.24 -3.05 -7.39
C LEU A 83 -4.97 -4.05 -6.49
N ASP A 84 -5.58 -5.04 -7.11
CA ASP A 84 -6.30 -6.13 -6.46
C ASP A 84 -6.53 -7.31 -7.41
N SER A 85 -7.14 -8.37 -6.88
CA SER A 85 -7.41 -9.62 -7.61
C SER A 85 -8.40 -9.50 -8.77
N ARG A 86 -9.07 -8.37 -8.96
CA ARG A 86 -10.12 -8.21 -9.97
C ARG A 86 -9.59 -7.86 -11.36
N LYS A 87 -8.42 -7.21 -11.45
CA LYS A 87 -7.82 -6.70 -12.69
C LYS A 87 -6.30 -6.69 -12.60
N THR A 88 -5.66 -6.58 -13.76
CA THR A 88 -4.19 -6.51 -13.87
C THR A 88 -3.62 -5.11 -13.80
N TYR A 89 -4.43 -4.07 -13.86
CA TYR A 89 -3.94 -2.69 -13.72
C TYR A 89 -3.62 -2.33 -12.26
N THR A 90 -2.84 -1.28 -12.12
CA THR A 90 -2.43 -0.75 -10.81
C THR A 90 -2.43 0.77 -10.76
N LYS A 91 -2.18 1.30 -9.57
CA LYS A 91 -1.86 2.70 -9.30
C LYS A 91 -0.42 2.80 -8.80
N SER A 92 0.42 3.47 -9.57
CA SER A 92 1.86 3.51 -9.31
C SER A 92 2.22 4.22 -8.00
N ASP A 93 1.50 5.27 -7.63
CA ASP A 93 1.63 5.95 -6.34
C ASP A 93 1.27 5.01 -5.17
N TRP A 94 0.22 4.21 -5.30
CA TRP A 94 -0.17 3.24 -4.27
C TRP A 94 0.79 2.05 -4.16
N ILE A 95 1.49 1.67 -5.25
CA ILE A 95 2.61 0.71 -5.14
C ILE A 95 3.69 1.28 -4.22
N VAL A 96 4.05 2.57 -4.35
CA VAL A 96 5.05 3.19 -3.49
C VAL A 96 4.58 3.25 -2.04
N TRP A 97 3.31 3.56 -1.80
CA TRP A 97 2.73 3.50 -0.46
C TRP A 97 2.80 2.10 0.14
N THR A 98 2.41 1.09 -0.64
CA THR A 98 2.49 -0.32 -0.25
C THR A 98 3.94 -0.74 0.05
N ALA A 99 4.88 -0.38 -0.83
CA ALA A 99 6.30 -0.67 -0.63
C ALA A 99 6.86 0.00 0.64
N THR A 100 6.37 1.21 0.98
CA THR A 100 6.81 1.94 2.19
C THR A 100 6.43 1.20 3.48
N MET A 101 5.45 0.32 3.46
CA MET A 101 5.13 -0.53 4.61
C MET A 101 6.20 -1.58 4.91
N ALA A 102 7.09 -1.88 3.96
CA ALA A 102 8.14 -2.87 4.14
C ALA A 102 9.10 -2.50 5.29
N ASP A 103 9.53 -3.52 6.04
CA ASP A 103 10.45 -3.37 7.17
C ASP A 103 11.93 -3.40 6.75
N ASN A 104 12.19 -3.78 5.51
CA ASN A 104 13.55 -3.89 4.98
C ASN A 104 13.63 -3.45 3.51
N SER A 105 14.85 -3.13 3.07
CA SER A 105 15.10 -2.65 1.72
C SER A 105 14.86 -3.70 0.63
N ASN A 106 15.01 -4.99 0.92
CA ASN A 106 14.78 -6.04 -0.06
C ASN A 106 13.30 -6.11 -0.45
N ASP A 107 12.41 -6.09 0.52
CA ASP A 107 10.97 -6.10 0.29
C ASP A 107 10.48 -4.81 -0.35
N PHE A 108 11.01 -3.65 0.09
CA PHE A 108 10.76 -2.38 -0.59
C PHE A 108 11.15 -2.44 -2.06
N ASN A 109 12.37 -2.86 -2.36
CA ASN A 109 12.88 -2.94 -3.73
C ASN A 109 12.13 -3.98 -4.57
N ALA A 110 11.66 -5.07 -3.97
CA ALA A 110 10.86 -6.07 -4.69
C ALA A 110 9.61 -5.48 -5.33
N LEU A 111 8.99 -4.47 -4.72
CA LEU A 111 7.84 -3.75 -5.29
C LEU A 111 8.25 -2.57 -6.19
N ILE A 112 9.35 -1.91 -5.89
CA ILE A 112 9.77 -0.70 -6.64
C ILE A 112 10.46 -1.05 -7.95
N VAL A 113 11.24 -2.13 -8.04
CA VAL A 113 11.96 -2.49 -9.26
C VAL A 113 11.02 -2.71 -10.45
N PRO A 114 9.91 -3.45 -10.34
CA PRO A 114 8.94 -3.57 -11.43
C PRO A 114 8.27 -2.24 -11.80
N LEU A 115 8.01 -1.37 -10.83
CA LEU A 115 7.50 -0.03 -11.09
C LEU A 115 8.53 0.84 -11.84
N TYR A 116 9.80 0.80 -11.44
CA TYR A 116 10.88 1.47 -12.15
C TYR A 116 11.02 0.96 -13.59
N LYS A 117 10.87 -0.35 -13.79
CA LYS A 117 10.82 -0.95 -15.12
C LYS A 117 9.68 -0.38 -15.97
N TYR A 118 8.46 -0.26 -15.41
CA TYR A 118 7.35 0.41 -16.08
C TYR A 118 7.72 1.82 -16.55
N VAL A 119 8.27 2.64 -15.69
CA VAL A 119 8.62 4.03 -16.01
C VAL A 119 9.61 4.11 -17.18
N ASN A 120 10.56 3.19 -17.26
CA ASN A 120 11.58 3.17 -18.32
C ASN A 120 11.12 2.55 -19.63
N GLU A 121 10.28 1.55 -19.58
CA GLU A 121 9.94 0.71 -20.74
C GLU A 121 8.54 1.00 -21.33
N THR A 122 7.68 1.74 -20.63
CA THR A 122 6.35 2.07 -21.14
C THR A 122 6.42 2.69 -22.55
N THR A 123 5.61 2.17 -23.44
CA THR A 123 5.47 2.71 -24.81
C THR A 123 4.55 3.92 -24.88
N THR A 124 3.83 4.21 -23.80
CA THR A 124 2.90 5.33 -23.73
C THR A 124 3.67 6.64 -23.56
N ARG A 125 3.54 7.56 -24.53
CA ARG A 125 4.25 8.85 -24.57
C ARG A 125 3.34 9.99 -24.06
N ILE A 126 2.99 9.93 -22.79
CA ILE A 126 2.23 10.95 -22.07
C ILE A 126 2.97 11.28 -20.76
N PRO A 127 2.63 12.38 -20.07
CA PRO A 127 3.14 12.59 -18.71
C PRO A 127 2.91 11.35 -17.84
N LEU A 128 3.84 11.06 -16.93
CA LEU A 128 3.81 9.87 -16.11
C LEU A 128 2.42 9.68 -15.47
N SER A 129 1.79 8.55 -15.79
CA SER A 129 0.47 8.20 -15.28
C SER A 129 0.57 7.42 -13.99
N ASP A 130 -0.34 7.73 -13.08
CA ASP A 130 -0.55 6.91 -11.88
C ASP A 130 -1.19 5.56 -12.19
N TRP A 131 -1.82 5.39 -13.35
CA TRP A 131 -2.62 4.23 -13.71
C TRP A 131 -2.06 3.50 -14.94
N HIS A 132 -1.63 2.25 -14.76
CA HIS A 132 -1.06 1.45 -15.84
C HIS A 132 -1.38 -0.05 -15.71
N GLU A 133 -1.27 -0.76 -16.82
CA GLU A 133 -1.33 -2.22 -16.86
C GLU A 133 -0.01 -2.83 -16.39
N THR A 134 -0.08 -3.76 -15.42
CA THR A 134 1.11 -4.40 -14.87
C THR A 134 1.70 -5.49 -15.77
N THR A 135 0.97 -5.92 -16.79
CA THR A 135 1.38 -6.97 -17.72
C THR A 135 2.15 -6.44 -18.92
N ASP A 136 1.77 -5.29 -19.49
CA ASP A 136 2.36 -4.73 -20.71
C ASP A 136 2.89 -3.28 -20.57
N GLY A 137 2.72 -2.66 -19.40
CA GLY A 137 3.22 -1.33 -19.09
C GLY A 137 2.49 -0.19 -19.81
N LYS A 138 1.33 -0.41 -20.39
CA LYS A 138 0.57 0.66 -21.03
C LYS A 138 -0.21 1.49 -20.00
N SER A 139 -0.26 2.79 -20.20
CA SER A 139 -1.09 3.67 -19.40
C SER A 139 -2.58 3.38 -19.59
N VAL A 140 -3.35 3.48 -18.52
CA VAL A 140 -4.80 3.31 -18.50
C VAL A 140 -5.47 4.60 -18.00
N GLY A 141 -6.48 5.10 -18.71
CA GLY A 141 -7.36 6.16 -18.23
C GLY A 141 -6.71 7.51 -17.95
N PHE A 142 -6.64 7.91 -16.70
CA PHE A 142 -6.24 9.26 -16.26
C PHE A 142 -4.83 9.67 -16.66
N ARG A 143 -4.62 10.98 -16.86
CA ARG A 143 -3.34 11.57 -17.25
C ARG A 143 -2.98 12.76 -16.35
N ALA A 144 -1.68 13.01 -16.16
CA ALA A 144 -1.14 14.19 -15.50
C ALA A 144 -1.83 14.52 -14.15
N ARG A 145 -2.06 13.52 -13.31
CA ARG A 145 -2.68 13.71 -11.99
C ARG A 145 -1.63 14.01 -10.93
N SER A 146 -1.94 14.93 -10.03
CA SER A 146 -1.08 15.31 -8.89
C SER A 146 -0.81 14.17 -7.90
N VAL A 147 -1.60 13.09 -7.95
CA VAL A 147 -1.43 11.91 -7.07
C VAL A 147 -0.07 11.23 -7.20
N VAL A 148 0.66 11.46 -8.30
CA VAL A 148 2.06 11.01 -8.45
C VAL A 148 3.00 11.62 -7.39
N GLY A 149 2.60 12.68 -6.68
CA GLY A 149 3.25 13.13 -5.45
C GLY A 149 3.36 12.05 -4.39
N GLY A 150 2.51 11.03 -4.43
CA GLY A 150 2.59 9.84 -3.60
C GLY A 150 3.89 9.04 -3.74
N TYR A 151 4.70 9.28 -4.78
CA TYR A 151 6.04 8.69 -4.91
C TYR A 151 7.01 9.14 -3.82
N TYR A 152 6.72 10.25 -3.14
CA TYR A 152 7.53 10.73 -2.01
C TYR A 152 7.16 10.10 -0.67
N MET A 153 6.26 9.12 -0.63
CA MET A 153 5.81 8.49 0.62
C MET A 153 6.97 7.92 1.46
N LYS A 154 7.96 7.27 0.81
CA LYS A 154 9.14 6.75 1.51
C LYS A 154 10.02 7.86 2.10
N VAL A 155 10.13 8.98 1.40
CA VAL A 155 10.85 10.16 1.91
C VAL A 155 10.11 10.75 3.10
N LEU A 156 8.80 10.86 3.03
CA LEU A 156 7.97 11.32 4.16
C LEU A 156 8.14 10.41 5.38
N GLU A 157 8.07 9.10 5.20
CA GLU A 157 8.26 8.13 6.29
C GLU A 157 9.63 8.31 6.97
N GLN A 158 10.69 8.49 6.18
CA GLN A 158 12.04 8.71 6.72
C GLN A 158 12.16 10.02 7.49
N LEU A 159 11.57 11.11 6.99
CA LEU A 159 11.55 12.39 7.69
C LEU A 159 10.79 12.30 9.01
N MET A 160 9.59 11.73 9.00
CA MET A 160 8.77 11.57 10.19
C MET A 160 9.42 10.67 11.26
N SER A 161 10.27 9.72 10.84
CA SER A 161 11.01 8.85 11.77
C SER A 161 12.24 9.50 12.41
N GLN A 162 12.80 10.57 11.80
CA GLN A 162 13.94 11.32 12.33
C GLN A 162 13.54 12.33 13.41
N ASP A 163 12.28 12.75 13.41
CA ASP A 163 11.76 13.75 14.37
C ASP A 163 11.30 13.11 15.70
N LYS A 164 11.54 11.81 15.89
CA LYS A 164 11.24 11.03 17.09
C LYS A 164 12.48 10.76 17.93
#